data_8dd3f4bafbe0b7ac4af6b361e4b6908e
#
_entry.id   8dd3f4bafbe0b7ac4af6b361e4b6908e
#
_cell.length_a   1.000
_cell.length_b   1.000
_cell.length_c   1.000
_cell.angle_alpha   90.00
_cell.angle_beta   90.00
_cell.angle_gamma   90.00
#
_symmetry.space_group_name_H-M   'P 1'
#
loop_
_entity.id
_entity.type
_entity.pdbx_description
1 polymer ?
#
loop_
_entity_poly.entity_id
_entity_poly.type
_entity_poly.pdbx_seq_one_letter_code
_entity_poly.pdbx_strand_id
1 'polypeptide(L)'
;MPNLKVFLVACVLAAAAVLSAAAAELGTQKNTERGVTVEATPQNPAADGKSWNFKIVFDTHSQDLSDDVVKSAILLDGTGGRYVPVAWEGAGPGGHHREGVLRFQPLTSSPKAIELQIRRPGESAPRSFRWQLN
;
A
#
# COMPACT_ATOMS: atom_id res chain seq x y z
N MET A 1 28.32 -4.86 -68.09
CA MET A 1 27.21 -4.32 -67.27
C MET A 1 27.40 -4.79 -65.84
N PRO A 2 27.93 -3.98 -64.97
CA PRO A 2 28.01 -4.39 -63.57
C PRO A 2 26.62 -4.26 -62.94
N ASN A 3 26.08 -5.38 -62.51
CA ASN A 3 24.88 -5.39 -61.70
C ASN A 3 25.26 -4.96 -60.26
N LEU A 4 24.97 -3.75 -59.93
CA LEU A 4 25.09 -3.26 -58.58
C LEU A 4 23.92 -3.84 -57.76
N LYS A 5 24.12 -4.97 -57.16
CA LYS A 5 23.19 -5.47 -56.14
C LYS A 5 23.38 -4.66 -54.88
N VAL A 6 22.58 -3.66 -54.72
CA VAL A 6 22.48 -2.95 -53.44
C VAL A 6 21.87 -3.90 -52.44
N PHE A 7 22.70 -4.50 -51.59
CA PHE A 7 22.19 -5.16 -50.40
C PHE A 7 21.77 -4.09 -49.40
N LEU A 8 20.49 -3.85 -49.38
CA LEU A 8 19.86 -3.08 -48.27
C LEU A 8 19.88 -3.99 -47.06
N VAL A 9 20.91 -3.80 -46.22
CA VAL A 9 20.92 -4.38 -44.89
C VAL A 9 19.92 -3.54 -44.07
N ALA A 10 18.71 -4.01 -44.01
CA ALA A 10 17.76 -3.50 -43.03
C ALA A 10 18.24 -3.91 -41.64
N CYS A 11 18.97 -3.01 -40.99
CA CYS A 11 19.17 -3.10 -39.55
C CYS A 11 17.81 -2.92 -38.89
N VAL A 12 17.13 -4.04 -38.64
CA VAL A 12 16.02 -4.05 -37.72
C VAL A 12 16.65 -3.86 -36.34
N LEU A 13 16.72 -2.62 -35.89
CA LEU A 13 16.89 -2.33 -34.48
C LEU A 13 15.63 -2.81 -33.79
N ALA A 14 15.65 -4.04 -33.32
CA ALA A 14 14.73 -4.47 -32.29
C ALA A 14 15.06 -3.66 -31.06
N ALA A 15 14.36 -2.53 -30.89
CA ALA A 15 14.31 -1.87 -29.61
C ALA A 15 13.61 -2.84 -28.66
N ALA A 16 14.40 -3.65 -27.95
CA ALA A 16 13.90 -4.36 -26.80
C ALA A 16 13.51 -3.26 -25.81
N ALA A 17 12.23 -2.95 -25.75
CA ALA A 17 11.68 -2.19 -24.66
C ALA A 17 11.92 -3.05 -23.43
N VAL A 18 12.98 -2.77 -22.70
CA VAL A 18 13.16 -3.27 -21.36
C VAL A 18 12.09 -2.58 -20.55
N LEU A 19 10.94 -3.21 -20.47
CA LEU A 19 9.98 -2.96 -19.39
C LEU A 19 10.70 -3.38 -18.12
N SER A 20 11.50 -2.48 -17.55
CA SER A 20 11.84 -2.63 -16.16
C SER A 20 10.51 -2.59 -15.43
N ALA A 21 10.07 -3.74 -14.95
CA ALA A 21 9.05 -3.80 -13.93
C ALA A 21 9.67 -3.15 -12.69
N ALA A 22 9.69 -1.81 -12.68
CA ALA A 22 9.79 -1.09 -11.43
C ALA A 22 8.66 -1.65 -10.58
N ALA A 23 9.00 -2.26 -9.43
CA ALA A 23 8.01 -2.63 -8.45
C ALA A 23 7.06 -1.43 -8.35
N ALA A 24 5.81 -1.62 -8.77
CA ALA A 24 4.84 -0.54 -8.75
C ALA A 24 4.80 -0.02 -7.32
N GLU A 25 5.23 1.22 -7.12
CA GLU A 25 5.04 1.87 -5.83
C GLU A 25 3.56 1.82 -5.52
N LEU A 26 3.22 1.15 -4.44
CA LEU A 26 1.84 1.04 -4.03
C LEU A 26 1.40 2.42 -3.52
N GLY A 27 0.43 2.99 -4.21
CA GLY A 27 -0.02 4.35 -3.96
C GLY A 27 -0.77 4.52 -2.65
N THR A 28 -0.91 5.76 -2.23
CA THR A 28 -1.74 6.14 -1.10
C THR A 28 -3.21 5.90 -1.44
N GLN A 29 -3.91 5.24 -0.54
CA GLN A 29 -5.37 5.10 -0.55
C GLN A 29 -5.96 6.02 0.49
N LYS A 30 -7.08 6.62 0.18
CA LYS A 30 -7.73 7.63 1.03
C LYS A 30 -9.20 7.34 1.19
N ASN A 31 -9.69 7.47 2.41
CA ASN A 31 -11.09 7.32 2.73
C ASN A 31 -11.54 8.43 3.68
N THR A 32 -12.65 9.08 3.35
CA THR A 32 -13.24 10.12 4.20
C THR A 32 -14.65 9.70 4.59
N GLU A 33 -14.85 9.49 5.86
CA GLU A 33 -16.15 9.15 6.45
C GLU A 33 -16.31 9.85 7.79
N ARG A 34 -17.53 10.26 8.10
CA ARG A 34 -17.88 10.86 9.40
C ARG A 34 -16.93 11.97 9.85
N GLY A 35 -16.49 12.80 8.93
CA GLY A 35 -15.62 13.93 9.23
C GLY A 35 -14.17 13.57 9.50
N VAL A 36 -13.76 12.33 9.28
CA VAL A 36 -12.37 11.90 9.42
C VAL A 36 -11.86 11.34 8.10
N THR A 37 -10.74 11.86 7.66
CA THR A 37 -9.98 11.32 6.53
C THR A 37 -8.88 10.42 7.04
N VAL A 38 -8.80 9.22 6.49
CA VAL A 38 -7.73 8.27 6.75
C VAL A 38 -6.98 8.03 5.44
N GLU A 39 -5.68 8.24 5.45
CA GLU A 39 -4.79 7.91 4.35
C GLU A 39 -3.90 6.74 4.76
N ALA A 40 -3.79 5.75 3.89
CA ALA A 40 -2.93 4.60 4.10
C ALA A 40 -1.99 4.44 2.91
N THR A 41 -0.71 4.38 3.20
CA THR A 41 0.34 4.20 2.18
C THR A 41 1.22 3.03 2.59
N PRO A 42 1.25 1.95 1.82
CA PRO A 42 2.22 0.91 2.06
C PRO A 42 3.61 1.52 1.96
N GLN A 43 4.36 1.42 3.03
CA GLN A 43 5.78 1.66 2.94
C GLN A 43 6.35 0.43 2.26
N ASN A 44 6.93 0.69 1.11
CA ASN A 44 7.53 -0.26 0.22
C ASN A 44 7.90 -1.55 0.95
N PRO A 45 7.54 -2.71 0.40
CA PRO A 45 7.85 -3.95 1.08
C PRO A 45 9.22 -3.78 1.68
N ALA A 46 9.29 -3.90 2.99
CA ALA A 46 10.53 -3.73 3.72
C ALA A 46 11.60 -4.44 2.95
N ALA A 47 12.83 -3.99 3.02
CA ALA A 47 13.93 -4.49 2.21
C ALA A 47 14.04 -6.03 2.17
N ASP A 48 13.37 -6.74 3.09
CA ASP A 48 13.22 -8.19 3.11
C ASP A 48 12.05 -8.72 2.27
N GLY A 49 11.21 -7.85 1.70
CA GLY A 49 10.04 -8.20 0.90
C GLY A 49 8.91 -8.88 1.67
N LYS A 50 8.99 -8.99 2.98
CA LYS A 50 8.07 -9.75 3.82
C LYS A 50 7.36 -8.92 4.88
N SER A 51 8.03 -7.91 5.42
CA SER A 51 7.44 -7.01 6.41
C SER A 51 6.51 -6.02 5.73
N TRP A 52 5.34 -5.83 6.32
CA TRP A 52 4.36 -4.87 5.83
C TRP A 52 4.19 -3.75 6.84
N ASN A 53 4.55 -2.56 6.42
CA ASN A 53 4.38 -1.35 7.19
C ASN A 53 3.53 -0.39 6.39
N PHE A 54 2.66 0.34 7.07
CA PHE A 54 1.81 1.33 6.43
C PHE A 54 1.98 2.67 7.14
N LYS A 55 2.24 3.71 6.36
CA LYS A 55 2.07 5.07 6.86
C LYS A 55 0.58 5.35 6.92
N ILE A 56 0.10 5.73 8.09
CA ILE A 56 -1.29 6.07 8.33
C ILE A 56 -1.38 7.53 8.77
N VAL A 57 -2.26 8.27 8.14
CA VAL A 57 -2.56 9.66 8.50
C VAL A 57 -4.05 9.78 8.78
N PHE A 58 -4.37 10.33 9.94
CA PHE A 58 -5.74 10.71 10.31
C PHE A 58 -5.84 12.23 10.33
N ASP A 59 -6.84 12.76 9.66
CA ASP A 59 -7.15 14.18 9.66
C ASP A 59 -8.63 14.43 9.92
N THR A 60 -8.92 15.41 10.74
CA THR A 60 -10.28 15.82 11.05
C THR A 60 -10.34 17.30 11.44
N HIS A 61 -11.52 17.90 11.29
CA HIS A 61 -11.83 19.23 11.84
C HIS A 61 -12.85 19.17 12.98
N SER A 62 -13.46 18.03 13.21
CA SER A 62 -14.65 17.92 14.06
C SER A 62 -14.64 16.78 15.05
N GLN A 63 -13.72 15.81 14.90
CA GLN A 63 -13.69 14.60 15.71
C GLN A 63 -12.45 14.56 16.59
N ASP A 64 -12.45 13.65 17.55
CA ASP A 64 -11.27 13.33 18.36
C ASP A 64 -10.58 12.08 17.80
N LEU A 65 -9.26 12.13 17.66
CA LEU A 65 -8.44 11.05 17.15
C LEU A 65 -7.83 10.23 18.29
N SER A 66 -8.68 9.69 19.14
CA SER A 66 -8.28 8.92 20.34
C SER A 66 -8.15 7.41 20.10
N ASP A 67 -8.24 6.96 18.88
CA ASP A 67 -8.22 5.54 18.50
C ASP A 67 -7.00 4.80 19.05
N ASP A 68 -7.21 3.57 19.49
CA ASP A 68 -6.14 2.59 19.61
C ASP A 68 -5.89 2.00 18.22
N VAL A 69 -4.87 2.50 17.52
CA VAL A 69 -4.63 2.16 16.12
C VAL A 69 -4.31 0.68 15.93
N VAL A 70 -3.60 0.07 16.89
CA VAL A 70 -3.28 -1.36 16.84
C VAL A 70 -4.54 -2.22 16.92
N LYS A 71 -5.48 -1.87 17.79
CA LYS A 71 -6.74 -2.60 17.93
C LYS A 71 -7.74 -2.32 16.82
N SER A 72 -7.58 -1.21 16.11
CA SER A 72 -8.50 -0.75 15.07
C SER A 72 -8.25 -1.38 13.71
N ALA A 73 -7.11 -2.01 13.50
CA ALA A 73 -6.65 -2.41 12.18
C ALA A 73 -6.44 -3.91 12.04
N ILE A 74 -6.66 -4.40 10.83
CA ILE A 74 -6.34 -5.77 10.43
C ILE A 74 -5.87 -5.77 8.98
N LEU A 75 -4.90 -6.62 8.67
CA LEU A 75 -4.42 -6.83 7.32
C LEU A 75 -4.88 -8.20 6.82
N LEU A 76 -5.47 -8.23 5.64
CA LEU A 76 -5.95 -9.44 4.97
C LEU A 76 -5.07 -9.72 3.75
N ASP A 77 -4.69 -10.97 3.56
CA ASP A 77 -3.83 -11.39 2.46
C ASP A 77 -4.61 -11.97 1.26
N GLY A 78 -5.93 -11.96 1.31
CA GLY A 78 -6.77 -12.48 0.22
C GLY A 78 -6.86 -14.00 0.14
N THR A 79 -6.11 -14.73 0.97
CA THR A 79 -6.11 -16.21 1.01
C THR A 79 -6.68 -16.77 2.32
N GLY A 80 -7.33 -15.93 3.10
CA GLY A 80 -7.88 -16.27 4.41
C GLY A 80 -6.95 -15.89 5.57
N GLY A 81 -5.74 -15.43 5.31
CA GLY A 81 -4.81 -14.94 6.32
C GLY A 81 -5.28 -13.60 6.88
N ARG A 82 -5.21 -13.47 8.21
CA ARG A 82 -5.59 -12.28 8.95
C ARG A 82 -4.45 -11.93 9.90
N TYR A 83 -3.99 -10.69 9.84
CA TYR A 83 -2.84 -10.23 10.61
C TYR A 83 -3.21 -9.01 11.42
N VAL A 84 -2.91 -9.05 12.71
CA VAL A 84 -3.05 -7.89 13.59
C VAL A 84 -1.74 -7.11 13.63
N PRO A 85 -1.79 -5.77 13.77
CA PRO A 85 -0.56 -4.99 13.89
C PRO A 85 0.21 -5.38 15.13
N VAL A 86 1.53 -5.29 15.05
CA VAL A 86 2.42 -5.51 16.19
C VAL A 86 2.79 -4.23 16.90
N ALA A 87 2.69 -3.09 16.23
CA ALA A 87 3.03 -1.79 16.80
C ALA A 87 2.42 -0.62 16.03
N TRP A 88 2.20 0.46 16.74
CA TRP A 88 1.97 1.79 16.21
C TRP A 88 3.15 2.66 16.60
N GLU A 89 3.89 3.15 15.62
CA GLU A 89 5.03 4.05 15.82
C GLU A 89 4.67 5.44 15.28
N GLY A 90 4.12 6.27 16.15
CA GLY A 90 3.67 7.58 15.71
C GLY A 90 3.06 8.39 16.83
N ALA A 91 2.30 9.41 16.44
CA ALA A 91 1.66 10.32 17.36
C ALA A 91 0.72 9.60 18.33
N GLY A 92 0.72 10.02 19.57
CA GLY A 92 -0.22 9.56 20.58
C GLY A 92 -1.66 10.00 20.32
N PRO A 93 -2.62 9.50 21.11
CA PRO A 93 -4.02 9.83 20.95
C PRO A 93 -4.28 11.33 21.09
N GLY A 94 -5.27 11.83 20.34
CA GLY A 94 -5.77 13.19 20.43
C GLY A 94 -5.41 14.07 19.23
N GLY A 95 -5.94 15.30 19.28
CA GLY A 95 -5.74 16.29 18.21
C GLY A 95 -6.58 16.06 16.97
N HIS A 96 -6.35 16.90 15.97
CA HIS A 96 -7.03 16.87 14.68
C HIS A 96 -6.18 16.32 13.55
N HIS A 97 -4.92 16.07 13.81
CA HIS A 97 -3.98 15.43 12.90
C HIS A 97 -3.15 14.43 13.68
N ARG A 98 -3.07 13.21 13.16
CA ARG A 98 -2.32 12.14 13.78
C ARG A 98 -1.71 11.26 12.71
N GLU A 99 -0.41 11.06 12.77
CA GLU A 99 0.27 10.21 11.79
C GLU A 99 1.31 9.31 12.41
N GLY A 100 1.60 8.22 11.76
CA GLY A 100 2.61 7.27 12.18
C GLY A 100 2.69 6.09 11.25
N VAL A 101 3.42 5.08 11.70
CA VAL A 101 3.61 3.82 10.98
C VAL A 101 2.96 2.68 11.74
N LEU A 102 2.07 1.99 11.06
CA LEU A 102 1.44 0.78 11.54
C LEU A 102 2.25 -0.42 11.04
N ARG A 103 2.79 -1.20 11.96
CA ARG A 103 3.67 -2.32 11.64
C ARG A 103 2.98 -3.65 11.79
N PHE A 104 3.20 -4.53 10.83
CA PHE A 104 2.76 -5.92 10.83
C PHE A 104 3.97 -6.86 10.78
N GLN A 105 3.78 -8.07 11.30
CA GLN A 105 4.75 -9.12 11.10
C GLN A 105 4.82 -9.52 9.62
N PRO A 106 5.94 -10.12 9.19
CA PRO A 106 6.04 -10.68 7.85
C PRO A 106 4.87 -11.62 7.54
N LEU A 107 4.30 -11.48 6.33
CA LEU A 107 3.27 -12.39 5.87
C LEU A 107 3.89 -13.77 5.57
N THR A 108 3.16 -14.82 5.91
CA THR A 108 3.59 -16.20 5.63
C THR A 108 3.24 -16.65 4.21
N SER A 109 2.45 -15.86 3.50
CA SER A 109 2.05 -16.09 2.11
C SER A 109 2.67 -15.03 1.19
N SER A 110 2.62 -15.31 -0.12
CA SER A 110 2.95 -14.32 -1.16
C SER A 110 1.65 -13.88 -1.83
N PRO A 111 0.92 -12.95 -1.24
CA PRO A 111 -0.40 -12.57 -1.73
C PRO A 111 -0.31 -11.80 -3.03
N LYS A 112 -1.35 -11.94 -3.88
CA LYS A 112 -1.52 -11.13 -5.09
C LYS A 112 -2.16 -9.78 -4.82
N ALA A 113 -2.84 -9.67 -3.70
CA ALA A 113 -3.49 -8.45 -3.24
C ALA A 113 -3.53 -8.45 -1.71
N ILE A 114 -3.53 -7.27 -1.16
CA ILE A 114 -3.71 -7.07 0.28
C ILE A 114 -4.83 -6.07 0.53
N GLU A 115 -5.48 -6.22 1.68
CA GLU A 115 -6.50 -5.29 2.15
C GLU A 115 -6.20 -4.91 3.60
N LEU A 116 -6.00 -3.62 3.82
CA LEU A 116 -5.93 -3.06 5.16
C LEU A 116 -7.33 -2.58 5.55
N GLN A 117 -7.84 -3.06 6.65
CA GLN A 117 -9.09 -2.59 7.22
C GLN A 117 -8.83 -1.81 8.50
N ILE A 118 -9.43 -0.65 8.60
CA ILE A 118 -9.38 0.18 9.81
C ILE A 118 -10.81 0.52 10.21
N ARG A 119 -11.18 0.12 11.43
CA ARG A 119 -12.47 0.42 12.02
C ARG A 119 -12.28 1.35 13.19
N ARG A 120 -12.71 2.59 13.05
CA ARG A 120 -12.69 3.55 14.14
C ARG A 120 -13.83 3.28 15.14
N PRO A 121 -13.66 3.67 16.40
CA PRO A 121 -14.75 3.56 17.39
C PRO A 121 -16.03 4.20 16.87
N GLY A 122 -17.16 3.51 17.04
CA GLY A 122 -18.48 3.98 16.63
C GLY A 122 -18.81 3.77 15.16
N GLU A 123 -17.89 3.32 14.34
CA GLU A 123 -18.16 2.96 12.96
C GLU A 123 -18.74 1.54 12.86
N SER A 124 -19.78 1.36 12.03
CA SER A 124 -20.47 0.07 11.89
C SER A 124 -19.72 -0.89 10.97
N ALA A 125 -18.89 -0.37 10.08
CA ALA A 125 -18.11 -1.14 9.13
C ALA A 125 -16.68 -0.63 9.08
N PRO A 126 -15.69 -1.50 8.81
CA PRO A 126 -14.32 -1.05 8.63
C PRO A 126 -14.17 -0.28 7.31
N ARG A 127 -13.25 0.67 7.31
CA ARG A 127 -12.74 1.29 6.09
C ARG A 127 -11.78 0.33 5.43
N SER A 128 -11.86 0.20 4.12
CA SER A 128 -11.08 -0.77 3.37
C SER A 128 -10.11 -0.06 2.41
N PHE A 129 -8.85 -0.47 2.45
CA PHE A 129 -7.77 0.01 1.58
C PHE A 129 -7.16 -1.19 0.89
N ARG A 130 -7.20 -1.23 -0.44
CA ARG A 130 -6.79 -2.41 -1.21
C ARG A 130 -5.68 -2.08 -2.19
N TRP A 131 -4.72 -2.98 -2.32
CA TRP A 131 -3.64 -2.88 -3.27
C TRP A 131 -3.45 -4.20 -4.00
N GLN A 132 -3.29 -4.10 -5.32
CA GLN A 132 -2.86 -5.20 -6.15
C GLN A 132 -1.33 -5.27 -6.11
N LEU A 133 -0.79 -6.45 -5.90
CA LEU A 133 0.65 -6.66 -5.81
C LEU A 133 1.23 -7.20 -7.13
N ASN A 134 0.39 -7.69 -8.01
CA ASN A 134 0.73 -8.09 -9.39
C ASN A 134 -0.48 -8.44 -10.21
#